data_a37004cd0cb1d91c371d69e5e6e5522c
#
_entry.id   a37004cd0cb1d91c371d69e5e6e5522c
#
_cell.length_a   1.000
_cell.length_b   1.000
_cell.length_c   1.000
_cell.angle_alpha   90.00
_cell.angle_beta   90.00
_cell.angle_gamma   90.00
#
_symmetry.space_group_name_H-M   'P 1'
#
loop_
_entity.id
_entity.type
_entity.pdbx_description
1 polymer ?
#
loop_
_entity_poly.entity_id
_entity_poly.type
_entity_poly.pdbx_seq_one_letter_code
_entity_poly.pdbx_strand_id
1 'polypeptide(L)'
;MNLLEQLDIKHPIFLAPMAGVSTPQLAAEVSNQGGLGSLGLGASSVEAARQQILETQVLTHQPFQVNFFCHQSSALDHDVAKQWIEYLIPQFEKYNAAPPTELECIYPSFLDHDDYLNLVLETKPKAVSFHFGIPHPHQIQALKKAGIMTMVSATNLAEALKIEAAGIDIIIAQGIEAGGHRGIFNETFDSAVKTADLVQLLKQHCQLPIIAAGGLMNGHQAQRLIQLGAEAVQLGTAFVQCKSSNANAAYRKALFNTPITQITESISGRP
;
A
#
# COMPACT_ATOMS: atom_id res chain seq x y z
N MET A 1 -6.99 20.26 -15.19
CA MET A 1 -6.83 18.83 -15.56
C MET A 1 -7.34 18.03 -14.37
N ASN A 2 -8.29 17.13 -14.58
CA ASN A 2 -8.81 16.29 -13.51
C ASN A 2 -7.81 15.15 -13.17
N LEU A 3 -8.02 14.44 -12.06
CA LEU A 3 -7.10 13.39 -11.59
C LEU A 3 -6.89 12.27 -12.63
N LEU A 4 -7.94 11.84 -13.30
CA LEU A 4 -7.85 10.77 -14.31
C LEU A 4 -7.01 11.18 -15.53
N GLU A 5 -7.16 12.44 -15.96
CA GLU A 5 -6.32 13.01 -17.04
C GLU A 5 -4.85 13.12 -16.60
N GLN A 6 -4.58 13.54 -15.36
CA GLN A 6 -3.22 13.62 -14.83
C GLN A 6 -2.54 12.25 -14.76
N LEU A 7 -3.28 11.22 -14.38
CA LEU A 7 -2.80 9.84 -14.29
C LEU A 7 -2.83 9.10 -15.63
N ASP A 8 -3.50 9.67 -16.65
CA ASP A 8 -3.72 9.04 -17.96
C ASP A 8 -4.47 7.70 -17.85
N ILE A 9 -5.54 7.68 -17.05
CA ILE A 9 -6.43 6.52 -16.84
C ILE A 9 -7.86 6.84 -17.25
N LYS A 10 -8.64 5.79 -17.57
CA LYS A 10 -10.03 5.92 -18.04
C LYS A 10 -11.05 5.79 -16.92
N HIS A 11 -10.75 4.96 -15.94
CA HIS A 11 -11.66 4.59 -14.85
C HIS A 11 -11.09 5.01 -13.51
N PRO A 12 -11.92 5.53 -12.59
CA PRO A 12 -11.48 5.94 -11.25
C PRO A 12 -11.30 4.71 -10.32
N ILE A 13 -10.59 3.69 -10.81
CA ILE A 13 -10.39 2.42 -10.12
C ILE A 13 -8.89 2.12 -10.03
N PHE A 14 -8.40 2.00 -8.81
CA PHE A 14 -7.01 1.66 -8.51
C PHE A 14 -6.94 0.27 -7.92
N LEU A 15 -5.98 -0.52 -8.36
CA LEU A 15 -5.56 -1.72 -7.66
C LEU A 15 -4.84 -1.29 -6.38
N ALA A 16 -5.24 -1.80 -5.23
CA ALA A 16 -4.47 -1.60 -4.00
C ALA A 16 -3.13 -2.35 -4.08
N PRO A 17 -2.03 -1.74 -3.59
CA PRO A 17 -0.78 -2.46 -3.45
C PRO A 17 -0.92 -3.54 -2.38
N MET A 18 -0.66 -4.79 -2.75
CA MET A 18 -0.79 -5.94 -1.87
C MET A 18 0.50 -6.75 -1.91
N ALA A 19 1.35 -6.60 -0.89
CA ALA A 19 2.60 -7.33 -0.78
C ALA A 19 2.36 -8.85 -0.86
N GLY A 20 3.09 -9.53 -1.74
CA GLY A 20 2.96 -10.97 -1.97
C GLY A 20 1.69 -11.41 -2.73
N VAL A 21 0.75 -10.51 -3.04
CA VAL A 21 -0.50 -10.81 -3.76
C VAL A 21 -0.59 -10.10 -5.11
N SER A 22 -0.25 -8.79 -5.18
CA SER A 22 -0.14 -8.08 -6.45
C SER A 22 1.04 -8.65 -7.25
N THR A 23 0.80 -8.94 -8.52
CA THR A 23 1.80 -9.43 -9.46
C THR A 23 1.96 -8.45 -10.61
N PRO A 24 3.07 -8.47 -11.35
CA PRO A 24 3.22 -7.71 -12.60
C PRO A 24 2.06 -7.96 -13.58
N GLN A 25 1.61 -9.21 -13.69
CA GLN A 25 0.48 -9.59 -14.55
C GLN A 25 -0.83 -8.91 -14.09
N LEU A 26 -1.17 -8.96 -12.79
CA LEU A 26 -2.38 -8.34 -12.27
C LEU A 26 -2.33 -6.81 -12.44
N ALA A 27 -1.20 -6.19 -12.13
CA ALA A 27 -1.02 -4.75 -12.31
C ALA A 27 -1.22 -4.34 -13.78
N ALA A 28 -0.60 -5.06 -14.71
CA ALA A 28 -0.73 -4.82 -16.13
C ALA A 28 -2.18 -5.03 -16.65
N GLU A 29 -2.88 -6.07 -16.20
CA GLU A 29 -4.27 -6.32 -16.57
C GLU A 29 -5.20 -5.18 -16.13
N VAL A 30 -5.06 -4.68 -14.90
CA VAL A 30 -5.84 -3.55 -14.42
C VAL A 30 -5.54 -2.27 -15.23
N SER A 31 -4.26 -2.01 -15.50
CA SER A 31 -3.83 -0.87 -16.32
C SER A 31 -4.36 -0.95 -17.75
N ASN A 32 -4.27 -2.10 -18.38
CA ASN A 32 -4.76 -2.34 -19.75
C ASN A 32 -6.30 -2.17 -19.87
N GLN A 33 -7.04 -2.36 -18.78
CA GLN A 33 -8.47 -2.09 -18.72
C GLN A 33 -8.78 -0.62 -18.38
N GLY A 34 -7.77 0.24 -18.26
CA GLY A 34 -7.93 1.68 -18.04
C GLY A 34 -8.08 2.11 -16.58
N GLY A 35 -7.80 1.22 -15.62
CA GLY A 35 -7.59 1.56 -14.21
C GLY A 35 -6.12 1.91 -13.93
N LEU A 36 -5.76 2.05 -12.65
CA LEU A 36 -4.36 2.18 -12.23
C LEU A 36 -3.90 0.87 -11.56
N GLY A 37 -3.09 0.10 -12.27
CA GLY A 37 -2.43 -1.09 -11.73
C GLY A 37 -1.46 -0.73 -10.60
N SER A 38 -1.13 -1.67 -9.73
CA SER A 38 -0.27 -1.41 -8.57
C SER A 38 0.61 -2.60 -8.20
N LEU A 39 1.86 -2.32 -7.86
CA LEU A 39 2.79 -3.26 -7.25
C LEU A 39 3.01 -2.90 -5.77
N GLY A 40 2.88 -3.88 -4.88
CA GLY A 40 3.20 -3.73 -3.45
C GLY A 40 4.65 -4.15 -3.18
N LEU A 41 5.57 -3.19 -3.15
CA LEU A 41 7.02 -3.44 -3.10
C LEU A 41 7.63 -3.23 -1.70
N GLY A 42 6.81 -2.94 -0.68
CA GLY A 42 7.30 -2.60 0.67
C GLY A 42 8.08 -3.71 1.39
N ALA A 43 7.98 -4.95 0.94
CA ALA A 43 8.76 -6.09 1.46
C ALA A 43 9.78 -6.64 0.44
N SER A 44 10.02 -5.93 -0.67
CA SER A 44 10.92 -6.37 -1.74
C SER A 44 12.29 -5.72 -1.57
N SER A 45 13.36 -6.46 -1.83
CA SER A 45 14.68 -5.85 -2.05
C SER A 45 14.64 -4.94 -3.28
N VAL A 46 15.59 -4.02 -3.40
CA VAL A 46 15.71 -3.11 -4.55
C VAL A 46 15.73 -3.88 -5.87
N GLU A 47 16.49 -4.99 -5.92
CA GLU A 47 16.59 -5.81 -7.13
C GLU A 47 15.29 -6.54 -7.46
N ALA A 48 14.63 -7.14 -6.47
CA ALA A 48 13.33 -7.78 -6.66
C ALA A 48 12.23 -6.77 -7.07
N ALA A 49 12.28 -5.56 -6.52
CA ALA A 49 11.39 -4.47 -6.91
C ALA A 49 11.64 -4.04 -8.35
N ARG A 50 12.91 -3.87 -8.74
CA ARG A 50 13.33 -3.57 -10.13
C ARG A 50 12.77 -4.59 -11.10
N GLN A 51 12.96 -5.87 -10.83
CA GLN A 51 12.48 -6.94 -11.68
C GLN A 51 10.96 -6.87 -11.87
N GLN A 52 10.18 -6.73 -10.80
CA GLN A 52 8.72 -6.62 -10.89
C GLN A 52 8.27 -5.40 -11.71
N ILE A 53 8.93 -4.25 -11.54
CA ILE A 53 8.62 -3.03 -12.32
C ILE A 53 8.90 -3.28 -13.81
N LEU A 54 10.08 -3.81 -14.16
CA LEU A 54 10.45 -4.09 -15.55
C LEU A 54 9.52 -5.13 -16.20
N GLU A 55 9.17 -6.20 -15.49
CA GLU A 55 8.17 -7.17 -15.95
C GLU A 55 6.82 -6.51 -16.24
N THR A 56 6.36 -5.60 -15.36
CA THR A 56 5.12 -4.87 -15.59
C THR A 56 5.21 -3.99 -16.84
N GLN A 57 6.34 -3.31 -17.06
CA GLN A 57 6.57 -2.47 -18.25
C GLN A 57 6.62 -3.27 -19.57
N VAL A 58 7.01 -4.53 -19.50
CA VAL A 58 6.92 -5.46 -20.67
C VAL A 58 5.46 -5.86 -20.96
N LEU A 59 4.64 -6.00 -19.93
CA LEU A 59 3.25 -6.46 -20.04
C LEU A 59 2.26 -5.33 -20.39
N THR A 60 2.62 -4.07 -20.10
CA THR A 60 1.75 -2.91 -20.38
C THR A 60 2.54 -1.65 -20.66
N HIS A 61 2.00 -0.81 -21.57
CA HIS A 61 2.43 0.57 -21.76
C HIS A 61 1.49 1.56 -21.06
N GLN A 62 0.46 1.06 -20.37
CA GLN A 62 -0.48 1.88 -19.63
C GLN A 62 0.09 2.26 -18.24
N PRO A 63 -0.38 3.37 -17.65
CA PRO A 63 0.12 3.83 -16.35
C PRO A 63 -0.14 2.81 -15.22
N PHE A 64 0.83 2.68 -14.35
CA PHE A 64 0.72 1.92 -13.10
C PHE A 64 1.47 2.64 -11.98
N GLN A 65 1.20 2.26 -10.74
CA GLN A 65 1.87 2.75 -9.55
C GLN A 65 2.71 1.66 -8.87
N VAL A 66 3.68 2.11 -8.08
CA VAL A 66 4.44 1.28 -7.15
C VAL A 66 4.23 1.78 -5.72
N ASN A 67 4.35 0.89 -4.73
CA ASN A 67 4.15 1.25 -3.33
C ASN A 67 5.34 0.83 -2.46
N PHE A 68 5.75 1.74 -1.55
CA PHE A 68 6.78 1.51 -0.54
C PHE A 68 6.30 1.90 0.85
N PHE A 69 7.04 1.47 1.86
CA PHE A 69 6.81 1.84 3.25
C PHE A 69 7.69 3.02 3.65
N CYS A 70 7.15 3.93 4.46
CA CYS A 70 7.81 5.13 4.98
C CYS A 70 7.78 5.17 6.52
N HIS A 71 7.86 4.00 7.16
CA HIS A 71 7.94 3.93 8.62
C HIS A 71 9.32 4.37 9.12
N GLN A 72 9.38 4.83 10.35
CA GLN A 72 10.65 5.01 11.04
C GLN A 72 11.24 3.65 11.37
N SER A 73 12.45 3.39 10.91
CA SER A 73 13.15 2.15 11.24
C SER A 73 13.61 2.17 12.69
N SER A 74 13.34 1.12 13.44
CA SER A 74 13.86 0.91 14.78
C SER A 74 15.07 -0.03 14.74
N ALA A 75 16.04 0.23 15.60
CA ALA A 75 17.14 -0.72 15.78
C ALA A 75 16.60 -2.04 16.37
N LEU A 76 17.09 -3.16 15.85
CA LEU A 76 16.77 -4.47 16.39
C LEU A 76 17.37 -4.61 17.80
N ASP A 77 16.53 -4.93 18.78
CA ASP A 77 16.98 -5.33 20.10
C ASP A 77 17.41 -6.80 20.05
N HIS A 78 18.69 -7.06 20.03
CA HIS A 78 19.26 -8.41 19.89
C HIS A 78 18.89 -9.31 21.06
N ASP A 79 18.76 -8.79 22.29
CA ASP A 79 18.40 -9.58 23.47
C ASP A 79 16.93 -10.00 23.41
N VAL A 80 16.05 -9.09 23.01
CA VAL A 80 14.63 -9.40 22.79
C VAL A 80 14.48 -10.38 21.62
N ALA A 81 15.20 -10.19 20.53
CA ALA A 81 15.17 -11.08 19.36
C ALA A 81 15.59 -12.50 19.75
N LYS A 82 16.66 -12.65 20.54
CA LYS A 82 17.13 -13.95 21.03
C LYS A 82 16.08 -14.62 21.92
N GLN A 83 15.52 -13.92 22.89
CA GLN A 83 14.46 -14.44 23.76
C GLN A 83 13.24 -14.88 22.95
N TRP A 84 12.88 -14.15 21.89
CA TRP A 84 11.78 -14.51 21.01
C TRP A 84 12.06 -15.77 20.21
N ILE A 85 13.28 -15.93 19.67
CA ILE A 85 13.70 -17.18 19.01
C ILE A 85 13.60 -18.36 19.99
N GLU A 86 14.15 -18.23 21.19
CA GLU A 86 14.10 -19.26 22.22
C GLU A 86 12.65 -19.64 22.59
N TYR A 87 11.77 -18.67 22.73
CA TYR A 87 10.34 -18.89 22.97
C TYR A 87 9.66 -19.69 21.84
N LEU A 88 10.08 -19.50 20.60
CA LEU A 88 9.48 -20.17 19.44
C LEU A 88 10.04 -21.57 19.16
N ILE A 89 11.18 -21.98 19.74
CA ILE A 89 11.80 -23.31 19.53
C ILE A 89 10.77 -24.45 19.60
N PRO A 90 9.91 -24.57 20.64
CA PRO A 90 8.94 -25.66 20.72
C PRO A 90 7.92 -25.69 19.58
N GLN A 91 7.67 -24.54 18.93
CA GLN A 91 6.78 -24.48 17.77
C GLN A 91 7.47 -25.03 16.53
N PHE A 92 8.75 -24.66 16.31
CA PHE A 92 9.55 -25.20 15.20
C PHE A 92 9.72 -26.72 15.30
N GLU A 93 9.97 -27.24 16.51
CA GLU A 93 10.08 -28.68 16.76
C GLU A 93 8.83 -29.47 16.35
N LYS A 94 7.62 -28.92 16.57
CA LYS A 94 6.36 -29.57 16.15
C LYS A 94 6.27 -29.83 14.63
N TYR A 95 6.98 -29.05 13.86
CA TYR A 95 7.00 -29.12 12.39
C TYR A 95 8.31 -29.70 11.85
N ASN A 96 9.17 -30.25 12.71
CA ASN A 96 10.52 -30.73 12.35
C ASN A 96 11.33 -29.67 11.59
N ALA A 97 11.20 -28.41 11.98
CA ALA A 97 11.89 -27.25 11.39
C ALA A 97 12.93 -26.69 12.38
N ALA A 98 14.05 -26.22 11.86
CA ALA A 98 15.01 -25.48 12.68
C ALA A 98 14.57 -24.02 12.82
N PRO A 99 14.64 -23.41 14.02
CA PRO A 99 14.40 -21.98 14.19
C PRO A 99 15.50 -21.18 13.49
N PRO A 100 15.27 -19.90 13.12
CA PRO A 100 16.32 -19.03 12.62
C PRO A 100 17.34 -18.77 13.74
N THR A 101 18.58 -18.49 13.35
CA THR A 101 19.66 -18.15 14.31
C THR A 101 19.62 -16.67 14.67
N GLU A 102 19.09 -15.81 13.78
CA GLU A 102 18.98 -14.37 13.93
C GLU A 102 17.66 -13.90 13.32
N LEU A 103 17.14 -12.78 13.82
CA LEU A 103 16.02 -12.07 13.21
C LEU A 103 16.53 -10.88 12.42
N GLU A 104 15.91 -10.63 11.28
CA GLU A 104 16.20 -9.49 10.41
C GLU A 104 14.96 -8.63 10.24
N CYS A 105 15.16 -7.32 9.99
CA CYS A 105 14.07 -6.45 9.58
C CYS A 105 13.71 -6.74 8.12
N ILE A 106 12.54 -7.37 7.92
CA ILE A 106 12.08 -7.78 6.59
C ILE A 106 11.35 -6.67 5.81
N TYR A 107 11.10 -5.53 6.43
CA TYR A 107 10.39 -4.41 5.82
C TYR A 107 11.31 -3.19 5.75
N PRO A 108 12.04 -2.99 4.64
CA PRO A 108 12.86 -1.81 4.45
C PRO A 108 12.00 -0.55 4.36
N SER A 109 12.50 0.56 4.88
CA SER A 109 11.84 1.85 4.74
C SER A 109 12.44 2.66 3.60
N PHE A 110 11.57 3.37 2.87
CA PHE A 110 11.97 4.35 1.86
C PHE A 110 12.76 5.53 2.48
N LEU A 111 12.68 5.69 3.81
CA LEU A 111 13.37 6.74 4.55
C LEU A 111 14.83 6.40 4.86
N ASP A 112 15.22 5.12 4.86
CA ASP A 112 16.53 4.70 5.37
C ASP A 112 17.68 5.11 4.44
N HIS A 113 17.44 5.04 3.11
CA HIS A 113 18.42 5.40 2.09
C HIS A 113 17.73 5.63 0.74
N ASP A 114 18.45 6.25 -0.21
CA ASP A 114 17.86 6.66 -1.50
C ASP A 114 17.85 5.57 -2.59
N ASP A 115 18.14 4.31 -2.27
CA ASP A 115 18.19 3.24 -3.28
C ASP A 115 16.84 3.00 -3.96
N TYR A 116 15.74 3.02 -3.17
CA TYR A 116 14.38 2.93 -3.73
C TYR A 116 13.99 4.19 -4.48
N LEU A 117 14.42 5.38 -4.04
CA LEU A 117 14.24 6.61 -4.80
C LEU A 117 14.92 6.51 -6.16
N ASN A 118 16.19 6.09 -6.18
CA ASN A 118 16.96 5.92 -7.41
C ASN A 118 16.31 4.93 -8.37
N LEU A 119 15.81 3.80 -7.84
CA LEU A 119 15.03 2.83 -8.60
C LEU A 119 13.79 3.45 -9.24
N VAL A 120 13.01 4.22 -8.48
CA VAL A 120 11.79 4.87 -8.97
C VAL A 120 12.11 5.94 -10.03
N LEU A 121 13.17 6.72 -9.82
CA LEU A 121 13.62 7.73 -10.78
C LEU A 121 14.14 7.12 -12.10
N GLU A 122 14.76 5.95 -12.03
CA GLU A 122 15.25 5.21 -13.20
C GLU A 122 14.08 4.57 -13.97
N THR A 123 13.18 3.86 -13.28
CA THR A 123 12.10 3.08 -13.90
C THR A 123 10.88 3.92 -14.28
N LYS A 124 10.71 5.11 -13.68
CA LYS A 124 9.68 6.11 -13.97
C LYS A 124 8.25 5.54 -14.05
N PRO A 125 7.74 4.85 -13.01
CA PRO A 125 6.33 4.53 -12.96
C PRO A 125 5.50 5.83 -12.95
N LYS A 126 4.23 5.76 -13.34
CA LYS A 126 3.36 6.95 -13.39
C LYS A 126 3.17 7.61 -12.02
N ALA A 127 3.09 6.79 -10.97
CA ALA A 127 2.93 7.25 -9.61
C ALA A 127 3.65 6.34 -8.62
N VAL A 128 3.95 6.89 -7.45
CA VAL A 128 4.45 6.16 -6.29
C VAL A 128 3.56 6.46 -5.07
N SER A 129 3.16 5.42 -4.35
CA SER A 129 2.41 5.55 -3.12
C SER A 129 3.22 5.10 -1.92
N PHE A 130 2.93 5.72 -0.77
CA PHE A 130 3.63 5.46 0.48
C PHE A 130 2.65 5.12 1.60
N HIS A 131 3.10 4.23 2.47
CA HIS A 131 2.34 3.75 3.62
C HIS A 131 3.14 3.98 4.90
N PHE A 132 2.47 4.21 6.04
CA PHE A 132 3.04 4.45 7.38
C PHE A 132 3.75 5.78 7.59
N GLY A 133 3.79 6.68 6.63
CA GLY A 133 4.47 7.96 6.77
C GLY A 133 4.65 8.66 5.44
N ILE A 134 5.48 9.69 5.48
CA ILE A 134 5.73 10.62 4.37
C ILE A 134 7.23 10.57 4.02
N PRO A 135 7.61 10.51 2.74
CA PRO A 135 9.02 10.58 2.33
C PRO A 135 9.69 11.89 2.77
N HIS A 136 11.00 11.87 2.81
CA HIS A 136 11.78 13.09 3.09
C HIS A 136 11.55 14.16 2.02
N PRO A 137 11.64 15.46 2.39
CA PRO A 137 11.39 16.57 1.45
C PRO A 137 12.22 16.48 0.16
N HIS A 138 13.48 16.06 0.23
CA HIS A 138 14.34 15.91 -0.95
C HIS A 138 13.85 14.79 -1.88
N GLN A 139 13.32 13.69 -1.32
CA GLN A 139 12.75 12.58 -2.07
C GLN A 139 11.47 13.01 -2.80
N ILE A 140 10.57 13.73 -2.11
CA ILE A 140 9.35 14.30 -2.72
C ILE A 140 9.71 15.23 -3.88
N GLN A 141 10.68 16.14 -3.67
CA GLN A 141 11.12 17.07 -4.72
C GLN A 141 11.72 16.35 -5.93
N ALA A 142 12.52 15.30 -5.72
CA ALA A 142 13.11 14.52 -6.79
C ALA A 142 12.03 13.80 -7.62
N LEU A 143 11.04 13.18 -6.97
CA LEU A 143 9.90 12.53 -7.63
C LEU A 143 9.07 13.52 -8.45
N LYS A 144 8.73 14.67 -7.89
CA LYS A 144 8.01 15.74 -8.59
C LYS A 144 8.78 16.27 -9.80
N LYS A 145 10.08 16.51 -9.65
CA LYS A 145 10.94 16.94 -10.77
C LYS A 145 10.99 15.92 -11.90
N ALA A 146 10.87 14.64 -11.57
CA ALA A 146 10.81 13.55 -12.56
C ALA A 146 9.42 13.36 -13.19
N GLY A 147 8.39 14.12 -12.76
CA GLY A 147 7.02 14.01 -13.23
C GLY A 147 6.27 12.78 -12.68
N ILE A 148 6.74 12.19 -11.56
CA ILE A 148 6.14 11.05 -10.91
C ILE A 148 5.18 11.56 -9.82
N MET A 149 3.91 11.18 -9.91
CA MET A 149 2.90 11.59 -8.93
C MET A 149 3.09 10.87 -7.60
N THR A 150 2.95 11.59 -6.51
CA THR A 150 3.14 11.07 -5.15
C THR A 150 1.79 10.90 -4.44
N MET A 151 1.61 9.76 -3.78
CA MET A 151 0.40 9.44 -3.01
C MET A 151 0.80 8.95 -1.62
N VAL A 152 0.03 9.30 -0.59
CA VAL A 152 0.25 8.81 0.78
C VAL A 152 -1.07 8.40 1.41
N SER A 153 -1.07 7.28 2.15
CA SER A 153 -2.22 6.82 2.91
C SER A 153 -2.41 7.64 4.18
N ALA A 154 -3.65 8.08 4.43
CA ALA A 154 -4.08 8.71 5.68
C ALA A 154 -5.25 7.95 6.28
N THR A 155 -5.25 7.78 7.59
CA THR A 155 -6.33 7.13 8.35
C THR A 155 -7.16 8.13 9.16
N ASN A 156 -6.70 9.38 9.25
CA ASN A 156 -7.35 10.48 9.95
C ASN A 156 -6.99 11.84 9.36
N LEU A 157 -7.68 12.88 9.82
CA LEU A 157 -7.47 14.25 9.34
C LEU A 157 -6.07 14.80 9.67
N ALA A 158 -5.53 14.49 10.84
CA ALA A 158 -4.22 15.03 11.23
C ALA A 158 -3.09 14.50 10.31
N GLU A 159 -3.17 13.25 9.90
CA GLU A 159 -2.27 12.66 8.90
C GLU A 159 -2.45 13.32 7.54
N ALA A 160 -3.69 13.48 7.09
CA ALA A 160 -4.01 14.11 5.80
C ALA A 160 -3.47 15.55 5.69
N LEU A 161 -3.59 16.35 6.75
CA LEU A 161 -3.04 17.72 6.78
C LEU A 161 -1.51 17.72 6.73
N LYS A 162 -0.84 16.76 7.36
CA LYS A 162 0.62 16.60 7.25
C LYS A 162 1.04 16.22 5.83
N ILE A 163 0.28 15.35 5.17
CA ILE A 163 0.50 14.93 3.79
C ILE A 163 0.40 16.14 2.84
N GLU A 164 -0.66 16.94 2.98
CA GLU A 164 -0.86 18.15 2.19
C GLU A 164 0.27 19.18 2.43
N ALA A 165 0.62 19.43 3.69
CA ALA A 165 1.71 20.34 4.06
C ALA A 165 3.08 19.89 3.53
N ALA A 166 3.32 18.59 3.39
CA ALA A 166 4.55 18.04 2.81
C ALA A 166 4.63 18.20 1.29
N GLY A 167 3.53 18.62 0.66
CA GLY A 167 3.46 18.84 -0.78
C GLY A 167 3.28 17.55 -1.59
N ILE A 168 2.68 16.52 -1.04
CA ILE A 168 2.22 15.31 -1.75
C ILE A 168 1.10 15.70 -2.74
N ASP A 169 0.89 14.91 -3.77
CA ASP A 169 -0.08 15.22 -4.82
C ASP A 169 -1.48 14.64 -4.54
N ILE A 170 -1.58 13.49 -3.85
CA ILE A 170 -2.84 12.74 -3.66
C ILE A 170 -2.88 12.13 -2.26
N ILE A 171 -4.05 12.15 -1.60
CA ILE A 171 -4.33 11.46 -0.34
C ILE A 171 -5.09 10.16 -0.63
N ILE A 172 -4.61 9.04 -0.09
CA ILE A 172 -5.37 7.79 -0.04
C ILE A 172 -6.06 7.72 1.32
N ALA A 173 -7.37 7.97 1.37
CA ALA A 173 -8.19 7.91 2.57
C ALA A 173 -8.48 6.45 2.92
N GLN A 174 -7.70 5.87 3.84
CA GLN A 174 -7.86 4.49 4.25
C GLN A 174 -8.77 4.39 5.49
N GLY A 175 -10.00 3.92 5.28
CA GLY A 175 -10.94 3.65 6.38
C GLY A 175 -10.61 2.38 7.16
N ILE A 176 -11.26 2.22 8.33
CA ILE A 176 -11.07 1.06 9.21
C ILE A 176 -11.50 -0.27 8.55
N GLU A 177 -12.33 -0.22 7.52
CA GLU A 177 -12.78 -1.39 6.78
C GLU A 177 -11.73 -1.94 5.82
N ALA A 178 -10.58 -1.28 5.68
CA ALA A 178 -9.50 -1.77 4.84
C ALA A 178 -8.90 -3.06 5.41
N GLY A 179 -8.67 -4.04 4.54
CA GLY A 179 -7.84 -5.19 4.84
C GLY A 179 -6.35 -4.87 4.68
N GLY A 180 -5.47 -5.75 5.17
CA GLY A 180 -4.03 -5.51 5.17
C GLY A 180 -3.62 -4.52 6.26
N HIS A 181 -2.43 -3.97 6.15
CA HIS A 181 -1.91 -3.03 7.15
C HIS A 181 -2.70 -1.73 7.23
N ARG A 182 -2.87 -1.20 8.44
CA ARG A 182 -3.35 0.15 8.66
C ARG A 182 -2.26 1.17 8.36
N GLY A 183 -2.55 2.16 7.52
CA GLY A 183 -1.59 3.19 7.10
C GLY A 183 -1.30 4.28 8.13
N ILE A 184 -1.48 4.00 9.42
CA ILE A 184 -1.28 4.93 10.54
C ILE A 184 0.18 5.39 10.63
N PHE A 185 0.39 6.67 10.97
CA PHE A 185 1.72 7.21 11.20
C PHE A 185 2.20 6.98 12.63
N ASN A 186 1.28 6.92 13.56
CA ASN A 186 1.56 6.58 14.96
C ASN A 186 1.04 5.17 15.26
N GLU A 187 1.95 4.22 15.48
CA GLU A 187 1.65 2.81 15.70
C GLU A 187 0.76 2.56 16.93
N THR A 188 0.78 3.47 17.91
CA THR A 188 0.04 3.31 19.16
C THR A 188 -1.39 3.85 19.09
N PHE A 189 -1.82 4.44 17.96
CA PHE A 189 -3.13 5.07 17.86
C PHE A 189 -3.75 4.90 16.49
N ASP A 190 -4.87 4.18 16.40
CA ASP A 190 -5.76 4.15 15.24
C ASP A 190 -7.09 4.82 15.60
N SER A 191 -7.45 5.86 14.86
CA SER A 191 -8.71 6.60 15.02
C SER A 191 -9.95 5.80 14.61
N ALA A 192 -9.76 4.66 13.96
CA ALA A 192 -10.82 3.73 13.53
C ALA A 192 -11.96 4.39 12.73
N VAL A 193 -11.66 5.45 11.96
CA VAL A 193 -12.64 6.16 11.14
C VAL A 193 -13.07 5.31 9.94
N LYS A 194 -14.37 5.25 9.68
CA LYS A 194 -14.91 4.55 8.52
C LYS A 194 -14.56 5.25 7.21
N THR A 195 -14.41 4.50 6.13
CA THR A 195 -14.02 5.01 4.81
C THR A 195 -14.90 6.17 4.34
N ALA A 196 -16.22 6.03 4.45
CA ALA A 196 -17.14 7.06 4.02
C ALA A 196 -17.04 8.36 4.85
N ASP A 197 -16.92 8.21 6.17
CA ASP A 197 -16.79 9.34 7.09
C ASP A 197 -15.44 10.04 6.90
N LEU A 198 -14.37 9.28 6.68
CA LEU A 198 -13.05 9.83 6.41
C LEU A 198 -13.03 10.63 5.10
N VAL A 199 -13.59 10.09 4.02
CA VAL A 199 -13.66 10.80 2.73
C VAL A 199 -14.39 12.14 2.90
N GLN A 200 -15.54 12.17 3.57
CA GLN A 200 -16.30 13.40 3.81
C GLN A 200 -15.53 14.40 4.67
N LEU A 201 -14.87 13.92 5.73
CA LEU A 201 -14.04 14.74 6.61
C LEU A 201 -12.87 15.37 5.84
N LEU A 202 -12.13 14.57 5.07
CA LEU A 202 -11.00 15.06 4.28
C LEU A 202 -11.45 16.02 3.17
N LYS A 203 -12.58 15.77 2.52
CA LYS A 203 -13.13 16.67 1.48
C LYS A 203 -13.48 18.06 2.01
N GLN A 204 -13.83 18.17 3.29
CA GLN A 204 -14.13 19.46 3.93
C GLN A 204 -12.86 20.25 4.32
N HIS A 205 -11.74 19.57 4.55
CA HIS A 205 -10.56 20.18 5.17
C HIS A 205 -9.29 20.16 4.33
N CYS A 206 -9.22 19.32 3.28
CA CYS A 206 -8.07 19.18 2.40
C CYS A 206 -8.41 19.63 0.97
N GLN A 207 -7.41 20.11 0.25
CA GLN A 207 -7.54 20.55 -1.15
C GLN A 207 -7.08 19.47 -2.13
N LEU A 208 -6.31 18.50 -1.69
CA LEU A 208 -5.76 17.43 -2.52
C LEU A 208 -6.85 16.47 -3.01
N PRO A 209 -6.68 15.84 -4.18
CA PRO A 209 -7.48 14.71 -4.63
C PRO A 209 -7.49 13.59 -3.58
N ILE A 210 -8.66 12.98 -3.36
CA ILE A 210 -8.87 11.93 -2.37
C ILE A 210 -9.22 10.62 -3.08
N ILE A 211 -8.44 9.57 -2.79
CA ILE A 211 -8.73 8.20 -3.21
C ILE A 211 -9.30 7.44 -2.02
N ALA A 212 -10.50 6.89 -2.14
CA ALA A 212 -11.12 6.13 -1.06
C ALA A 212 -10.64 4.67 -1.06
N ALA A 213 -10.15 4.18 0.08
CA ALA A 213 -9.67 2.80 0.26
C ALA A 213 -10.28 2.16 1.51
N GLY A 214 -10.76 0.93 1.38
CA GLY A 214 -11.31 0.14 2.50
C GLY A 214 -12.77 -0.26 2.32
N GLY A 215 -13.07 -1.55 2.48
CA GLY A 215 -14.42 -2.10 2.45
C GLY A 215 -15.12 -2.12 1.09
N LEU A 216 -14.39 -1.97 0.00
CA LEU A 216 -14.91 -1.85 -1.36
C LEU A 216 -14.85 -3.17 -2.12
N MET A 217 -16.02 -3.69 -2.53
CA MET A 217 -16.13 -4.98 -3.22
C MET A 217 -16.92 -4.89 -4.54
N ASN A 218 -17.61 -3.77 -4.82
CA ASN A 218 -18.44 -3.64 -6.00
C ASN A 218 -18.61 -2.19 -6.46
N GLY A 219 -19.16 -2.02 -7.68
CA GLY A 219 -19.33 -0.71 -8.30
C GLY A 219 -20.30 0.23 -7.57
N HIS A 220 -21.32 -0.28 -6.86
CA HIS A 220 -22.25 0.56 -6.09
C HIS A 220 -21.54 1.23 -4.90
N GLN A 221 -20.67 0.48 -4.20
CA GLN A 221 -19.86 1.04 -3.11
C GLN A 221 -18.85 2.07 -3.65
N ALA A 222 -18.23 1.79 -4.80
CA ALA A 222 -17.34 2.74 -5.47
C ALA A 222 -18.07 4.03 -5.84
N GLN A 223 -19.21 3.93 -6.51
CA GLN A 223 -20.04 5.07 -6.89
C GLN A 223 -20.46 5.93 -5.69
N ARG A 224 -20.85 5.28 -4.59
CA ARG A 224 -21.21 5.98 -3.35
C ARG A 224 -20.06 6.83 -2.81
N LEU A 225 -18.84 6.30 -2.76
CA LEU A 225 -17.68 7.06 -2.25
C LEU A 225 -17.28 8.20 -3.18
N ILE A 226 -17.41 8.02 -4.49
CA ILE A 226 -17.20 9.11 -5.47
C ILE A 226 -18.25 10.21 -5.25
N GLN A 227 -19.51 9.88 -5.02
CA GLN A 227 -20.57 10.86 -4.69
C GLN A 227 -20.31 11.60 -3.37
N LEU A 228 -19.60 10.98 -2.42
CA LEU A 228 -19.20 11.61 -1.16
C LEU A 228 -17.95 12.51 -1.30
N GLY A 229 -17.32 12.55 -2.46
CA GLY A 229 -16.23 13.46 -2.77
C GLY A 229 -14.85 12.81 -3.05
N ALA A 230 -14.75 11.48 -3.09
CA ALA A 230 -13.58 10.81 -3.59
C ALA A 230 -13.47 10.98 -5.12
N GLU A 231 -12.25 11.17 -5.63
CA GLU A 231 -12.01 11.26 -7.07
C GLU A 231 -11.76 9.89 -7.73
N ALA A 232 -11.32 8.92 -6.94
CA ALA A 232 -11.20 7.52 -7.33
C ALA A 232 -11.34 6.60 -6.12
N VAL A 233 -11.36 5.30 -6.36
CA VAL A 233 -11.40 4.26 -5.33
C VAL A 233 -10.28 3.27 -5.50
N GLN A 234 -9.74 2.76 -4.38
CA GLN A 234 -8.69 1.76 -4.36
C GLN A 234 -9.22 0.47 -3.73
N LEU A 235 -9.16 -0.63 -4.49
CA LEU A 235 -9.71 -1.93 -4.10
C LEU A 235 -8.56 -2.95 -3.96
N GLY A 236 -8.55 -3.70 -2.85
CA GLY A 236 -7.62 -4.79 -2.60
C GLY A 236 -8.33 -6.15 -2.71
N THR A 237 -9.12 -6.51 -1.72
CA THR A 237 -9.75 -7.83 -1.56
C THR A 237 -10.57 -8.25 -2.80
N ALA A 238 -11.21 -7.30 -3.49
CA ALA A 238 -11.95 -7.58 -4.72
C ALA A 238 -11.06 -8.16 -5.83
N PHE A 239 -9.78 -7.75 -5.90
CA PHE A 239 -8.81 -8.24 -6.88
C PHE A 239 -8.08 -9.51 -6.45
N VAL A 240 -8.14 -9.92 -5.17
CA VAL A 240 -7.51 -11.17 -4.70
C VAL A 240 -8.10 -12.39 -5.43
N GLN A 241 -9.36 -12.34 -5.85
CA GLN A 241 -10.01 -13.42 -6.59
C GLN A 241 -9.59 -13.52 -8.06
N CYS A 242 -8.94 -12.50 -8.61
CA CYS A 242 -8.45 -12.53 -9.99
C CYS A 242 -7.41 -13.64 -10.17
N LYS A 243 -7.43 -14.31 -11.33
CA LYS A 243 -6.51 -15.42 -11.63
C LYS A 243 -5.05 -14.96 -11.57
N SER A 244 -4.79 -13.75 -11.98
CA SER A 244 -3.46 -13.13 -12.04
C SER A 244 -2.92 -12.68 -10.68
N SER A 245 -3.71 -12.75 -9.59
CA SER A 245 -3.19 -12.54 -8.24
C SER A 245 -2.39 -13.77 -7.79
N ASN A 246 -1.40 -13.54 -6.91
CA ASN A 246 -0.59 -14.62 -6.34
C ASN A 246 -1.27 -15.30 -5.13
N ALA A 247 -2.56 -15.02 -4.87
CA ALA A 247 -3.31 -15.66 -3.79
C ALA A 247 -3.50 -17.16 -4.09
N ASN A 248 -3.16 -18.02 -3.15
CA ASN A 248 -3.37 -19.46 -3.30
C ASN A 248 -4.85 -19.84 -3.18
N ALA A 249 -5.18 -21.07 -3.59
CA ALA A 249 -6.56 -21.57 -3.62
C ALA A 249 -7.21 -21.60 -2.21
N ALA A 250 -6.44 -21.93 -1.17
CA ALA A 250 -6.94 -21.97 0.20
C ALA A 250 -7.31 -20.58 0.70
N TYR A 251 -6.47 -19.57 0.44
CA TYR A 251 -6.74 -18.17 0.77
C TYR A 251 -7.98 -17.65 0.03
N ARG A 252 -8.06 -17.87 -1.28
CA ARG A 252 -9.25 -17.47 -2.07
C ARG A 252 -10.54 -18.12 -1.54
N LYS A 253 -10.49 -19.41 -1.16
CA LYS A 253 -11.64 -20.12 -0.57
C LYS A 253 -12.01 -19.55 0.80
N ALA A 254 -11.03 -19.19 1.63
CA ALA A 254 -11.26 -18.63 2.96
C ALA A 254 -12.02 -17.30 2.89
N LEU A 255 -11.77 -16.45 1.88
CA LEU A 255 -12.47 -15.17 1.72
C LEU A 255 -14.00 -15.29 1.60
N PHE A 256 -14.51 -16.42 1.14
CA PHE A 256 -15.97 -16.67 1.07
C PHE A 256 -16.56 -17.18 2.38
N ASN A 257 -15.73 -17.73 3.27
CA ASN A 257 -16.18 -18.44 4.48
C ASN A 257 -15.85 -17.72 5.78
N THR A 258 -15.11 -16.61 5.72
CA THR A 258 -14.65 -15.87 6.90
C THR A 258 -15.35 -14.53 6.99
N PRO A 259 -16.51 -14.46 7.67
CA PRO A 259 -17.28 -13.23 7.77
C PRO A 259 -16.69 -12.24 8.79
N ILE A 260 -15.78 -12.67 9.66
CA ILE A 260 -15.24 -11.88 10.76
C ILE A 260 -13.77 -11.60 10.48
N THR A 261 -13.41 -10.32 10.52
CA THR A 261 -12.03 -9.83 10.47
C THR A 261 -11.74 -9.02 11.72
N GLN A 262 -10.49 -8.97 12.13
CA GLN A 262 -10.02 -8.14 13.24
C GLN A 262 -8.66 -7.54 12.90
N ILE A 263 -8.35 -6.42 13.52
CA ILE A 263 -7.02 -5.83 13.48
C ILE A 263 -6.15 -6.53 14.53
N THR A 264 -4.92 -6.86 14.15
CA THR A 264 -3.97 -7.52 15.06
C THR A 264 -2.53 -7.19 14.65
N GLU A 265 -1.67 -6.98 15.61
CA GLU A 265 -0.22 -6.81 15.43
C GLU A 265 0.54 -8.13 15.44
N SER A 266 -0.12 -9.24 15.80
CA SER A 266 0.51 -10.54 16.07
C SER A 266 1.15 -11.22 14.85
N ILE A 267 0.89 -10.75 13.63
CA ILE A 267 1.38 -11.39 12.40
C ILE A 267 2.58 -10.61 11.82
N SER A 268 2.45 -9.30 11.71
CA SER A 268 3.45 -8.45 11.03
C SER A 268 4.12 -7.42 11.95
N GLY A 269 3.72 -7.35 13.22
CA GLY A 269 4.21 -6.35 14.17
C GLY A 269 3.56 -4.97 14.02
N ARG A 270 2.63 -4.82 13.05
CA ARG A 270 1.84 -3.59 12.82
C ARG A 270 0.37 -3.94 12.60
N PRO A 271 -0.58 -3.08 13.05
CA PRO A 271 -2.01 -3.29 12.87
C PRO A 271 -2.46 -3.25 11.41
#